data_631c1a4fb5ec93104ea95b439148b8a7
#
_entry.id   631c1a4fb5ec93104ea95b439148b8a7
#
_cell.length_a   1.000
_cell.length_b   1.000
_cell.length_c   1.000
_cell.angle_alpha   90.00
_cell.angle_beta   90.00
_cell.angle_gamma   90.00
#
_symmetry.space_group_name_H-M   'P 1'
#
loop_
_entity.id
_entity.type
_entity.pdbx_description
1 polymer ?
#
loop_
_entity_poly.entity_id
_entity_poly.type
_entity_poly.pdbx_seq_one_letter_code
_entity_poly.pdbx_strand_id
1 'polypeptide(L)'
;MSAIPQNVLETQKATLDNLFAVQGQLFQGFEKLIDLNLSILRSSLEDAASKSQQAINVKDVQDVVALTQSVVQPNAEKALQYGKSVYDIFSNVQLNLSRIAESQIAQGQQHVTETIDQLAKNAPTGTESAVALLKTSFATASNAAETVVKAARQAVDAADNNIQAATNASLKAAAQVSEAGSKSVEAAASAAAAAAPAAGNRRGANAN
;
A
#
# COMPACT_ATOMS: atom_id res chain seq x y z
N MET A 1 -43.64 -17.29 27.15
CA MET A 1 -42.42 -16.55 26.75
C MET A 1 -41.69 -17.43 25.75
N SER A 2 -41.72 -17.07 24.47
CA SER A 2 -41.03 -17.84 23.43
C SER A 2 -39.53 -17.64 23.62
N ALA A 3 -38.84 -18.71 24.01
CA ALA A 3 -37.38 -18.72 24.04
C ALA A 3 -36.87 -18.41 22.61
N ILE A 4 -36.09 -17.36 22.44
CA ILE A 4 -35.41 -17.10 21.18
C ILE A 4 -34.51 -18.31 20.90
N PRO A 5 -34.67 -18.99 19.76
CA PRO A 5 -33.82 -20.14 19.43
C PRO A 5 -32.35 -19.77 19.58
N GLN A 6 -31.54 -20.60 20.22
CA GLN A 6 -30.09 -20.34 20.45
C GLN A 6 -29.37 -19.98 19.15
N ASN A 7 -29.76 -20.60 18.05
CA ASN A 7 -29.21 -20.33 16.71
C ASN A 7 -29.38 -18.86 16.25
N VAL A 8 -30.49 -18.21 16.63
CA VAL A 8 -30.75 -16.80 16.30
C VAL A 8 -29.82 -15.90 17.11
N LEU A 9 -29.60 -16.24 18.38
CA LEU A 9 -28.71 -15.49 19.26
C LEU A 9 -27.23 -15.58 18.79
N GLU A 10 -26.80 -16.79 18.40
CA GLU A 10 -25.45 -17.04 17.87
C GLU A 10 -25.24 -16.31 16.56
N THR A 11 -26.20 -16.32 15.65
CA THR A 11 -26.12 -15.59 14.37
C THR A 11 -26.04 -14.07 14.59
N GLN A 12 -26.81 -13.52 15.52
CA GLN A 12 -26.76 -12.10 15.86
C GLN A 12 -25.42 -11.72 16.46
N LYS A 13 -24.88 -12.54 17.37
CA LYS A 13 -23.55 -12.32 17.95
C LYS A 13 -22.46 -12.33 16.86
N ALA A 14 -22.46 -13.34 16.00
CA ALA A 14 -21.50 -13.42 14.90
C ALA A 14 -21.59 -12.22 13.97
N THR A 15 -22.79 -11.70 13.70
CA THR A 15 -22.97 -10.49 12.88
C THR A 15 -22.38 -9.26 13.55
N LEU A 16 -22.57 -9.10 14.86
CA LEU A 16 -21.99 -7.99 15.62
C LEU A 16 -20.45 -8.09 15.68
N ASP A 17 -19.93 -9.28 15.97
CA ASP A 17 -18.47 -9.52 16.02
C ASP A 17 -17.83 -9.20 14.68
N ASN A 18 -18.46 -9.56 13.57
CA ASN A 18 -18.00 -9.24 12.23
C ASN A 18 -18.05 -7.74 11.93
N LEU A 19 -19.11 -7.05 12.36
CA LEU A 19 -19.21 -5.59 12.21
C LEU A 19 -18.07 -4.87 12.95
N PHE A 20 -17.80 -5.31 14.20
CA PHE A 20 -16.67 -4.77 14.97
C PHE A 20 -15.33 -5.10 14.35
N ALA A 21 -15.15 -6.29 13.77
CA ALA A 21 -13.92 -6.65 13.07
C ALA A 21 -13.69 -5.78 11.83
N VAL A 22 -14.73 -5.53 11.02
CA VAL A 22 -14.63 -4.61 9.86
C VAL A 22 -14.30 -3.19 10.32
N GLN A 23 -15.00 -2.67 11.33
CA GLN A 23 -14.74 -1.34 11.88
C GLN A 23 -13.30 -1.23 12.41
N GLY A 24 -12.82 -2.26 13.13
CA GLY A 24 -11.45 -2.31 13.64
C GLY A 24 -10.40 -2.25 12.52
N GLN A 25 -10.62 -2.96 11.40
CA GLN A 25 -9.71 -2.92 10.26
C GLN A 25 -9.66 -1.54 9.58
N LEU A 26 -10.81 -0.90 9.43
CA LEU A 26 -10.87 0.46 8.87
C LEU A 26 -10.15 1.46 9.80
N PHE A 27 -10.33 1.32 11.11
CA PHE A 27 -9.67 2.17 12.10
C PHE A 27 -8.15 2.01 12.07
N GLN A 28 -7.65 0.76 12.01
CA GLN A 28 -6.22 0.47 11.86
C GLN A 28 -5.63 1.05 10.57
N GLY A 29 -6.38 1.00 9.46
CA GLY A 29 -5.96 1.64 8.22
C GLY A 29 -5.82 3.15 8.36
N PHE A 30 -6.78 3.79 9.00
CA PHE A 30 -6.77 5.23 9.27
C PHE A 30 -5.63 5.63 10.20
N GLU A 31 -5.39 4.88 11.28
CA GLU A 31 -4.28 5.09 12.22
C GLU A 31 -2.92 5.05 11.47
N LYS A 32 -2.70 4.03 10.64
CA LYS A 32 -1.48 3.94 9.82
C LYS A 32 -1.31 5.12 8.86
N LEU A 33 -2.40 5.65 8.29
CA LEU A 33 -2.33 6.86 7.45
C LEU A 33 -1.95 8.10 8.25
N ILE A 34 -2.47 8.25 9.47
CA ILE A 34 -2.07 9.35 10.38
C ILE A 34 -0.60 9.23 10.72
N ASP A 35 -0.13 8.05 11.12
CA ASP A 35 1.27 7.80 11.46
C ASP A 35 2.21 8.09 10.29
N LEU A 36 1.83 7.67 9.08
CA LEU A 36 2.56 7.99 7.86
C LEU A 36 2.66 9.50 7.63
N ASN A 37 1.54 10.23 7.74
CA ASN A 37 1.53 11.68 7.56
C ASN A 37 2.37 12.41 8.62
N LEU A 38 2.31 11.97 9.89
CA LEU A 38 3.13 12.53 10.97
C LEU A 38 4.62 12.26 10.74
N SER A 39 4.97 11.07 10.28
CA SER A 39 6.36 10.71 9.94
C SER A 39 6.91 11.61 8.84
N ILE A 40 6.11 11.84 7.79
CA ILE A 40 6.50 12.74 6.69
C ILE A 40 6.63 14.17 7.14
N LEU A 41 5.70 14.65 7.96
CA LEU A 41 5.77 16.01 8.52
C LEU A 41 7.06 16.21 9.31
N ARG A 42 7.40 15.27 10.20
CA ARG A 42 8.66 15.31 10.96
C ARG A 42 9.88 15.33 10.04
N SER A 43 9.95 14.38 9.10
CA SER A 43 11.05 14.33 8.12
C SER A 43 11.15 15.62 7.28
N SER A 44 10.02 16.22 6.90
CA SER A 44 10.02 17.47 6.14
C SER A 44 10.51 18.66 6.98
N LEU A 45 10.21 18.72 8.26
CA LEU A 45 10.71 19.75 9.18
C LEU A 45 12.22 19.60 9.42
N GLU A 46 12.71 18.37 9.61
CA GLU A 46 14.14 18.07 9.75
C GLU A 46 14.91 18.45 8.49
N ASP A 47 14.38 18.12 7.31
CA ASP A 47 14.98 18.52 6.03
C ASP A 47 14.99 20.04 5.88
N ALA A 48 13.90 20.72 6.20
CA ALA A 48 13.84 22.19 6.11
C ALA A 48 14.88 22.84 7.02
N ALA A 49 15.06 22.35 8.24
CA ALA A 49 16.07 22.85 9.16
C ALA A 49 17.51 22.62 8.62
N SER A 50 17.78 21.40 8.15
CA SER A 50 19.07 21.04 7.55
C SER A 50 19.39 21.87 6.31
N LYS A 51 18.42 22.04 5.42
CA LYS A 51 18.59 22.83 4.17
C LYS A 51 18.76 24.32 4.46
N SER A 52 18.08 24.85 5.46
CA SER A 52 18.28 26.23 5.91
C SER A 52 19.72 26.47 6.37
N GLN A 53 20.29 25.54 7.13
CA GLN A 53 21.68 25.62 7.57
C GLN A 53 22.67 25.52 6.39
N GLN A 54 22.41 24.64 5.41
CA GLN A 54 23.22 24.52 4.20
C GLN A 54 23.16 25.79 3.36
N ALA A 55 21.98 26.39 3.19
CA ALA A 55 21.79 27.61 2.42
C ALA A 55 22.58 28.81 2.97
N ILE A 56 22.73 28.92 4.30
CA ILE A 56 23.53 29.97 4.94
C ILE A 56 25.04 29.82 4.63
N ASN A 57 25.50 28.60 4.36
CA ASN A 57 26.90 28.29 4.12
C ASN A 57 27.28 28.30 2.64
N VAL A 58 26.37 28.59 1.72
CA VAL A 58 26.58 28.68 0.29
C VAL A 58 27.53 29.87 -0.02
N LYS A 59 28.63 29.60 -0.69
CA LYS A 59 29.66 30.61 -0.99
C LYS A 59 29.89 30.83 -2.49
N ASP A 60 29.59 29.84 -3.31
CA ASP A 60 29.81 29.90 -4.75
C ASP A 60 28.65 29.22 -5.54
N VAL A 61 28.74 29.30 -6.86
CA VAL A 61 27.75 28.75 -7.78
C VAL A 61 27.68 27.20 -7.70
N GLN A 62 28.79 26.56 -7.39
CA GLN A 62 28.86 25.11 -7.27
C GLN A 62 28.07 24.65 -6.03
N ASP A 63 28.15 25.40 -4.92
CA ASP A 63 27.39 25.17 -3.72
C ASP A 63 25.88 25.32 -3.96
N VAL A 64 25.45 26.30 -4.78
CA VAL A 64 24.04 26.49 -5.16
C VAL A 64 23.54 25.29 -5.94
N VAL A 65 24.31 24.77 -6.88
CA VAL A 65 23.99 23.60 -7.69
C VAL A 65 23.87 22.37 -6.79
N ALA A 66 24.83 22.14 -5.90
CA ALA A 66 24.81 21.04 -4.93
C ALA A 66 23.61 21.11 -4.00
N LEU A 67 23.27 22.31 -3.50
CA LEU A 67 22.09 22.53 -2.66
C LEU A 67 20.79 22.18 -3.43
N THR A 68 20.67 22.63 -4.68
CA THR A 68 19.50 22.35 -5.51
C THR A 68 19.32 20.85 -5.74
N GLN A 69 20.38 20.13 -6.07
CA GLN A 69 20.35 18.67 -6.25
C GLN A 69 19.96 17.97 -4.93
N SER A 70 20.51 18.43 -3.81
CA SER A 70 20.21 17.87 -2.49
C SER A 70 18.74 18.06 -2.05
N VAL A 71 17.97 18.90 -2.73
CA VAL A 71 16.53 19.12 -2.47
C VAL A 71 15.67 18.33 -3.45
N VAL A 72 15.97 18.38 -4.74
CA VAL A 72 15.10 17.83 -5.80
C VAL A 72 15.04 16.30 -5.75
N GLN A 73 16.19 15.65 -5.66
CA GLN A 73 16.28 14.19 -5.70
C GLN A 73 15.62 13.52 -4.50
N PRO A 74 15.93 13.86 -3.25
CA PRO A 74 15.29 13.24 -2.10
C PRO A 74 13.77 13.47 -2.02
N ASN A 75 13.29 14.62 -2.49
CA ASN A 75 11.86 14.91 -2.51
C ASN A 75 11.11 14.01 -3.50
N ALA A 76 11.67 13.72 -4.66
CA ALA A 76 11.09 12.78 -5.62
C ALA A 76 11.03 11.36 -5.04
N GLU A 77 12.10 10.90 -4.41
CA GLU A 77 12.14 9.59 -3.74
C GLU A 77 11.12 9.49 -2.60
N LYS A 78 11.01 10.54 -1.76
CA LYS A 78 10.03 10.60 -0.67
C LYS A 78 8.59 10.58 -1.19
N ALA A 79 8.29 11.29 -2.27
CA ALA A 79 6.96 11.29 -2.88
C ALA A 79 6.57 9.89 -3.39
N LEU A 80 7.49 9.19 -4.02
CA LEU A 80 7.27 7.81 -4.49
C LEU A 80 7.10 6.83 -3.33
N GLN A 81 7.93 6.96 -2.29
CA GLN A 81 7.84 6.14 -1.09
C GLN A 81 6.53 6.36 -0.34
N TYR A 82 6.05 7.62 -0.27
CA TYR A 82 4.74 7.95 0.28
C TYR A 82 3.61 7.25 -0.49
N GLY A 83 3.61 7.39 -1.81
CA GLY A 83 2.63 6.74 -2.66
C GLY A 83 2.58 5.23 -2.46
N LYS A 84 3.76 4.58 -2.37
CA LYS A 84 3.87 3.16 -2.06
C LYS A 84 3.30 2.83 -0.67
N SER A 85 3.64 3.60 0.35
CA SER A 85 3.16 3.36 1.71
C SER A 85 1.63 3.51 1.83
N VAL A 86 1.05 4.51 1.16
CA VAL A 86 -0.42 4.67 1.08
C VAL A 86 -1.07 3.47 0.40
N TYR A 87 -0.49 3.03 -0.72
CA TYR A 87 -0.96 1.84 -1.43
C TYR A 87 -0.88 0.58 -0.55
N ASP A 88 0.24 0.35 0.13
CA ASP A 88 0.44 -0.80 1.01
C ASP A 88 -0.58 -0.80 2.18
N ILE A 89 -0.90 0.36 2.74
CA ILE A 89 -1.93 0.49 3.78
C ILE A 89 -3.30 0.12 3.23
N PHE A 90 -3.66 0.64 2.06
CA PHE A 90 -4.96 0.35 1.42
C PHE A 90 -5.09 -1.14 1.05
N SER A 91 -4.07 -1.72 0.42
CA SER A 91 -4.03 -3.15 0.07
C SER A 91 -4.16 -4.04 1.31
N ASN A 92 -3.49 -3.71 2.40
CA ASN A 92 -3.62 -4.44 3.67
C ASN A 92 -5.04 -4.40 4.23
N VAL A 93 -5.69 -3.24 4.22
CA VAL A 93 -7.09 -3.09 4.66
C VAL A 93 -7.99 -3.95 3.78
N GLN A 94 -7.84 -3.87 2.46
CA GLN A 94 -8.64 -4.65 1.51
C GLN A 94 -8.46 -6.16 1.70
N LEU A 95 -7.23 -6.64 1.87
CA LEU A 95 -6.94 -8.05 2.12
C LEU A 95 -7.58 -8.54 3.43
N ASN A 96 -7.53 -7.75 4.49
CA ASN A 96 -8.11 -8.10 5.77
C ASN A 96 -9.65 -8.12 5.70
N LEU A 97 -10.26 -7.16 5.00
CA LEU A 97 -11.71 -7.16 4.76
C LEU A 97 -12.13 -8.38 3.94
N SER A 98 -11.37 -8.76 2.92
CA SER A 98 -11.62 -9.98 2.15
C SER A 98 -11.58 -11.24 3.02
N ARG A 99 -10.60 -11.34 3.93
CA ARG A 99 -10.50 -12.47 4.88
C ARG A 99 -11.71 -12.54 5.82
N ILE A 100 -12.18 -11.39 6.32
CA ILE A 100 -13.39 -11.32 7.15
C ILE A 100 -14.60 -11.81 6.35
N ALA A 101 -14.78 -11.35 5.12
CA ALA A 101 -15.86 -11.76 4.24
C ALA A 101 -15.84 -13.27 3.96
N GLU A 102 -14.67 -13.84 3.70
CA GLU A 102 -14.48 -15.27 3.46
C GLU A 102 -14.80 -16.11 4.72
N SER A 103 -14.35 -15.63 5.88
CA SER A 103 -14.69 -16.27 7.15
C SER A 103 -16.22 -16.31 7.38
N GLN A 104 -16.93 -15.24 7.03
CA GLN A 104 -18.39 -15.18 7.09
C GLN A 104 -19.05 -16.17 6.13
N ILE A 105 -18.56 -16.25 4.90
CA ILE A 105 -19.07 -17.21 3.92
C ILE A 105 -18.85 -18.65 4.42
N ALA A 106 -17.65 -18.95 4.93
CA ALA A 106 -17.35 -20.29 5.46
C ALA A 106 -18.25 -20.67 6.65
N GLN A 107 -18.45 -19.75 7.59
CA GLN A 107 -19.36 -19.94 8.73
C GLN A 107 -20.81 -20.15 8.26
N GLY A 108 -21.27 -19.35 7.28
CA GLY A 108 -22.59 -19.52 6.68
C GLY A 108 -22.76 -20.89 6.03
N GLN A 109 -21.77 -21.37 5.30
CA GLN A 109 -21.78 -22.70 4.69
C GLN A 109 -21.84 -23.82 5.74
N GLN A 110 -21.06 -23.71 6.83
CA GLN A 110 -21.12 -24.66 7.94
C GLN A 110 -22.49 -24.71 8.56
N HIS A 111 -23.11 -23.57 8.86
CA HIS A 111 -24.45 -23.48 9.44
C HIS A 111 -25.51 -24.12 8.55
N VAL A 112 -25.45 -23.90 7.23
CA VAL A 112 -26.37 -24.54 6.28
C VAL A 112 -26.15 -26.05 6.25
N THR A 113 -24.90 -26.51 6.25
CA THR A 113 -24.57 -27.95 6.27
C THR A 113 -25.11 -28.61 7.53
N GLU A 114 -24.90 -28.02 8.70
CA GLU A 114 -25.41 -28.52 9.98
C GLU A 114 -26.94 -28.57 9.98
N THR A 115 -27.59 -27.55 9.43
CA THR A 115 -29.08 -27.53 9.31
C THR A 115 -29.57 -28.65 8.41
N ILE A 116 -28.93 -28.89 7.27
CA ILE A 116 -29.28 -29.99 6.37
C ILE A 116 -29.06 -31.35 7.05
N ASP A 117 -27.98 -31.51 7.82
CA ASP A 117 -27.68 -32.73 8.56
C ASP A 117 -28.72 -32.99 9.69
N GLN A 118 -29.16 -31.94 10.38
CA GLN A 118 -30.21 -32.03 11.35
C GLN A 118 -31.56 -32.43 10.69
N LEU A 119 -31.89 -31.83 9.55
CA LEU A 119 -33.04 -32.21 8.75
C LEU A 119 -32.95 -33.68 8.32
N ALA A 120 -31.81 -34.14 7.88
CA ALA A 120 -31.57 -35.53 7.47
C ALA A 120 -31.81 -36.53 8.61
N LYS A 121 -31.37 -36.18 9.83
CA LYS A 121 -31.57 -37.03 11.03
C LYS A 121 -33.02 -37.12 11.50
N ASN A 122 -33.81 -36.08 11.26
CA ASN A 122 -35.21 -35.99 11.70
C ASN A 122 -36.20 -36.18 10.54
N ALA A 123 -35.73 -36.55 9.36
CA ALA A 123 -36.55 -36.71 8.17
C ALA A 123 -37.46 -37.96 8.29
N PRO A 124 -38.73 -37.90 7.91
CA PRO A 124 -39.61 -39.06 7.84
C PRO A 124 -39.07 -40.07 6.81
N THR A 125 -39.34 -41.37 7.09
CA THR A 125 -38.99 -42.46 6.17
C THR A 125 -39.58 -42.21 4.77
N GLY A 126 -38.75 -42.26 3.72
CA GLY A 126 -39.15 -41.99 2.33
C GLY A 126 -38.76 -40.62 1.78
N THR A 127 -38.14 -39.74 2.59
CA THR A 127 -37.65 -38.41 2.16
C THR A 127 -36.13 -38.38 1.93
N GLU A 128 -35.46 -39.53 2.04
CA GLU A 128 -33.99 -39.64 1.94
C GLU A 128 -33.45 -39.10 0.61
N SER A 129 -34.16 -39.35 -0.51
CA SER A 129 -33.76 -38.85 -1.83
C SER A 129 -33.86 -37.32 -1.94
N ALA A 130 -34.87 -36.70 -1.30
CA ALA A 130 -35.01 -35.24 -1.28
C ALA A 130 -33.90 -34.59 -0.46
N VAL A 131 -33.52 -35.16 0.67
CA VAL A 131 -32.41 -34.70 1.52
C VAL A 131 -31.06 -34.87 0.80
N ALA A 132 -30.86 -35.99 0.10
CA ALA A 132 -29.66 -36.22 -0.71
C ALA A 132 -29.52 -35.19 -1.84
N LEU A 133 -30.63 -34.87 -2.52
CA LEU A 133 -30.65 -33.85 -3.55
C LEU A 133 -30.30 -32.47 -3.00
N LEU A 134 -30.89 -32.13 -1.81
CA LEU A 134 -30.60 -30.87 -1.13
C LEU A 134 -29.11 -30.75 -0.77
N LYS A 135 -28.51 -31.82 -0.21
CA LYS A 135 -27.07 -31.90 0.09
C LYS A 135 -26.22 -31.70 -1.17
N THR A 136 -26.53 -32.40 -2.25
CA THR A 136 -25.78 -32.32 -3.50
C THR A 136 -25.89 -30.92 -4.12
N SER A 137 -27.08 -30.35 -4.13
CA SER A 137 -27.32 -29.00 -4.66
C SER A 137 -26.56 -27.95 -3.87
N PHE A 138 -26.55 -28.04 -2.54
CA PHE A 138 -25.82 -27.13 -1.68
C PHE A 138 -24.31 -27.28 -1.85
N ALA A 139 -23.77 -28.51 -1.90
CA ALA A 139 -22.35 -28.76 -2.14
C ALA A 139 -21.90 -28.21 -3.50
N THR A 140 -22.73 -28.36 -4.54
CA THR A 140 -22.43 -27.80 -5.87
C THR A 140 -22.41 -26.27 -5.83
N ALA A 141 -23.40 -25.65 -5.18
CA ALA A 141 -23.46 -24.18 -5.03
C ALA A 141 -22.28 -23.65 -4.21
N SER A 142 -21.91 -24.32 -3.12
CA SER A 142 -20.76 -23.97 -2.28
C SER A 142 -19.44 -24.05 -3.05
N ASN A 143 -19.22 -25.11 -3.80
CA ASN A 143 -18.03 -25.26 -4.64
C ASN A 143 -17.95 -24.18 -5.74
N ALA A 144 -19.08 -23.84 -6.34
CA ALA A 144 -19.13 -22.75 -7.32
C ALA A 144 -18.78 -21.38 -6.69
N ALA A 145 -19.34 -21.09 -5.51
CA ALA A 145 -19.04 -19.86 -4.75
C ALA A 145 -17.55 -19.80 -4.36
N GLU A 146 -16.98 -20.91 -3.89
CA GLU A 146 -15.54 -21.00 -3.56
C GLU A 146 -14.65 -20.77 -4.78
N THR A 147 -15.04 -21.30 -5.94
CA THR A 147 -14.31 -21.07 -7.19
C THR A 147 -14.32 -19.58 -7.59
N VAL A 148 -15.45 -18.91 -7.46
CA VAL A 148 -15.58 -17.47 -7.73
C VAL A 148 -14.70 -16.65 -6.78
N VAL A 149 -14.70 -16.98 -5.49
CA VAL A 149 -13.85 -16.31 -4.48
C VAL A 149 -12.37 -16.51 -4.81
N LYS A 150 -11.95 -17.72 -5.16
CA LYS A 150 -10.57 -18.01 -5.57
C LYS A 150 -10.17 -17.24 -6.84
N ALA A 151 -11.04 -17.17 -7.84
CA ALA A 151 -10.79 -16.40 -9.05
C ALA A 151 -10.68 -14.90 -8.77
N ALA A 152 -11.54 -14.35 -7.90
CA ALA A 152 -11.47 -12.96 -7.48
C ALA A 152 -10.15 -12.65 -6.74
N ARG A 153 -9.69 -13.54 -5.85
CA ARG A 153 -8.38 -13.41 -5.20
C ARG A 153 -7.24 -13.37 -6.20
N GLN A 154 -7.20 -14.32 -7.13
CA GLN A 154 -6.16 -14.37 -8.15
C GLN A 154 -6.11 -13.09 -8.99
N ALA A 155 -7.28 -12.50 -9.29
CA ALA A 155 -7.35 -11.24 -10.00
C ALA A 155 -6.79 -10.07 -9.17
N VAL A 156 -7.08 -10.02 -7.86
CA VAL A 156 -6.52 -9.01 -6.94
C VAL A 156 -5.01 -9.18 -6.81
N ASP A 157 -4.51 -10.40 -6.59
CA ASP A 157 -3.09 -10.69 -6.47
C ASP A 157 -2.33 -10.32 -7.76
N ALA A 158 -2.92 -10.59 -8.94
CA ALA A 158 -2.35 -10.19 -10.22
C ALA A 158 -2.30 -8.67 -10.38
N ALA A 159 -3.36 -7.96 -9.97
CA ALA A 159 -3.38 -6.50 -9.98
C ALA A 159 -2.33 -5.92 -9.03
N ASP A 160 -2.20 -6.45 -7.81
CA ASP A 160 -1.18 -6.07 -6.82
C ASP A 160 0.24 -6.23 -7.38
N ASN A 161 0.53 -7.40 -7.97
CA ASN A 161 1.84 -7.67 -8.58
C ASN A 161 2.15 -6.68 -9.72
N ASN A 162 1.15 -6.36 -10.55
CA ASN A 162 1.31 -5.39 -11.64
C ASN A 162 1.57 -3.97 -11.12
N ILE A 163 0.86 -3.54 -10.06
CA ILE A 163 1.06 -2.22 -9.44
C ILE A 163 2.44 -2.15 -8.77
N GLN A 164 2.87 -3.19 -8.07
CA GLN A 164 4.21 -3.25 -7.50
C GLN A 164 5.30 -3.20 -8.58
N ALA A 165 5.13 -3.93 -9.68
CA ALA A 165 6.05 -3.91 -10.81
C ALA A 165 6.11 -2.52 -11.45
N ALA A 166 4.97 -1.87 -11.68
CA ALA A 166 4.88 -0.51 -12.22
C ALA A 166 5.53 0.52 -11.27
N THR A 167 5.29 0.39 -9.96
CA THR A 167 5.91 1.26 -8.95
C THR A 167 7.42 1.10 -8.93
N ASN A 168 7.93 -0.14 -8.95
CA ASN A 168 9.36 -0.40 -8.99
C ASN A 168 10.01 0.09 -10.29
N ALA A 169 9.32 -0.03 -11.43
CA ALA A 169 9.78 0.52 -12.70
C ALA A 169 9.85 2.06 -12.68
N SER A 170 8.83 2.70 -12.09
CA SER A 170 8.79 4.16 -11.91
C SER A 170 9.90 4.67 -10.99
N LEU A 171 10.18 3.94 -9.89
CA LEU A 171 11.31 4.26 -8.99
C LEU A 171 12.65 4.17 -9.71
N LYS A 172 12.87 3.10 -10.48
CA LYS A 172 14.10 2.95 -11.29
C LYS A 172 14.25 4.04 -12.33
N ALA A 173 13.16 4.39 -13.03
CA ALA A 173 13.18 5.47 -14.02
C ALA A 173 13.47 6.83 -13.37
N ALA A 174 12.86 7.12 -12.21
CA ALA A 174 13.13 8.36 -11.47
C ALA A 174 14.60 8.44 -11.00
N ALA A 175 15.17 7.34 -10.51
CA ALA A 175 16.58 7.26 -10.12
C ALA A 175 17.52 7.51 -11.32
N GLN A 176 17.21 6.93 -12.49
CA GLN A 176 18.00 7.13 -13.71
C GLN A 176 17.95 8.58 -14.22
N VAL A 177 16.76 9.19 -14.20
CA VAL A 177 16.61 10.60 -14.59
C VAL A 177 17.37 11.52 -13.64
N SER A 178 17.33 11.22 -12.35
CA SER A 178 18.09 11.95 -11.32
C SER A 178 19.60 11.83 -11.53
N GLU A 179 20.09 10.62 -11.81
CA GLU A 179 21.50 10.37 -12.09
C GLU A 179 21.97 11.07 -13.40
N ALA A 180 21.16 11.03 -14.45
CA ALA A 180 21.44 11.74 -15.69
C ALA A 180 21.44 13.27 -15.49
N GLY A 181 20.51 13.78 -14.68
CA GLY A 181 20.44 15.19 -14.30
C GLY A 181 21.69 15.64 -13.53
N SER A 182 22.14 14.86 -12.55
CA SER A 182 23.35 15.17 -11.78
C SER A 182 24.61 15.18 -12.65
N LYS A 183 24.77 14.19 -13.53
CA LYS A 183 25.91 14.16 -14.49
C LYS A 183 25.93 15.33 -15.46
N SER A 184 24.77 15.78 -15.94
CA SER A 184 24.67 16.91 -16.85
C SER A 184 25.02 18.23 -16.15
N VAL A 185 24.64 18.41 -14.89
CA VAL A 185 25.00 19.60 -14.10
C VAL A 185 26.47 19.59 -13.73
N GLU A 186 27.05 18.46 -13.38
CA GLU A 186 28.47 18.32 -13.09
C GLU A 186 29.33 18.61 -14.34
N ALA A 187 28.90 18.15 -15.51
CA ALA A 187 29.52 18.45 -16.77
C ALA A 187 29.44 19.96 -17.12
N ALA A 188 28.30 20.60 -16.85
CA ALA A 188 28.14 22.03 -17.06
C ALA A 188 28.99 22.86 -16.07
N ALA A 189 29.08 22.44 -14.80
CA ALA A 189 29.91 23.09 -13.79
C ALA A 189 31.40 22.97 -14.12
N SER A 190 31.87 21.81 -14.59
CA SER A 190 33.24 21.60 -14.99
C SER A 190 33.61 22.42 -16.26
N ALA A 191 32.70 22.53 -17.23
CA ALA A 191 32.84 23.36 -18.39
C ALA A 191 32.94 24.88 -18.06
N ALA A 192 32.12 25.34 -17.11
CA ALA A 192 32.16 26.71 -16.62
C ALA A 192 33.44 27.01 -15.86
N ALA A 193 33.96 26.08 -15.06
CA ALA A 193 35.24 26.22 -14.38
C ALA A 193 36.44 26.27 -15.36
N ALA A 194 36.37 25.50 -16.45
CA ALA A 194 37.41 25.52 -17.51
C ALA A 194 37.37 26.78 -18.37
N ALA A 195 36.19 27.44 -18.45
CA ALA A 195 36.02 28.69 -19.22
C ALA A 195 36.34 29.96 -18.41
N ALA A 196 36.66 29.86 -17.11
CA ALA A 196 37.07 31.00 -16.31
C ALA A 196 38.44 31.53 -16.84
N PRO A 197 38.55 32.81 -17.28
CA PRO A 197 39.81 33.33 -17.76
C PRO A 197 40.81 33.35 -16.60
N ALA A 198 42.02 32.86 -16.86
CA ALA A 198 43.15 33.00 -15.97
C ALA A 198 43.44 34.49 -15.79
N ALA A 199 42.73 35.15 -14.89
CA ALA A 199 42.96 36.53 -14.46
C ALA A 199 44.22 36.52 -13.60
N GLY A 200 45.28 36.63 -14.32
CA GLY A 200 46.32 36.77 -13.43
C GLY A 200 47.57 37.35 -13.67
N ASN A 201 48.44 37.47 -13.79
CA ASN A 201 49.75 37.94 -13.42
C ASN A 201 50.31 38.92 -14.43
N ARG A 202 49.79 40.12 -14.45
CA ARG A 202 50.56 41.26 -14.96
C ARG A 202 51.02 42.12 -13.79
N ARG A 203 51.98 41.62 -13.04
CA ARG A 203 52.78 42.43 -12.17
C ARG A 203 54.14 42.66 -12.86
N GLY A 204 54.38 43.91 -13.28
CA GLY A 204 55.63 44.56 -13.08
C GLY A 204 56.70 44.25 -14.05
N ALA A 205 56.85 45.11 -15.03
CA ALA A 205 58.18 45.51 -15.53
C ALA A 205 58.05 46.94 -16.02
N ASN A 206 58.29 47.87 -15.15
CA ASN A 206 58.86 49.16 -15.54
C ASN A 206 59.66 49.71 -14.34
N ALA A 207 60.95 49.46 -14.41
CA ALA A 207 61.97 50.29 -13.78
C ALA A 207 62.97 50.61 -14.85
N ASN A 208 62.89 51.80 -15.33
CA ASN A 208 63.99 52.77 -15.62
C ASN A 208 63.46 53.84 -16.51
#